data_daa4fbf037ec57b8cbc729a7e6e325a3
#
_entry.id   daa4fbf037ec57b8cbc729a7e6e325a3
#
_cell.length_a   1.000
_cell.length_b   1.000
_cell.length_c   1.000
_cell.angle_alpha   90.00
_cell.angle_beta   90.00
_cell.angle_gamma   90.00
#
_symmetry.space_group_name_H-M   'P 1'
#
loop_
_entity.id
_entity.type
_entity.pdbx_description
1 polymer ?
#
loop_
_entity_poly.entity_id
_entity_poly.type
_entity_poly.pdbx_seq_one_letter_code
_entity_poly.pdbx_strand_id
1 'polypeptide(L)'
;MNHRVRKLQEGEVLKSFNCGDAELNDFILKDADNYRKTLLSVSYILEEGSTPIAYFSLSNDSLSCEKFENKSTFNRLNRRLNNAKRMRQYPAMKIGRFAIDESVRKKGIGSALLDIIKYSLVEDPQSGCRFITVDAYNDAVGFYERNGFVMVNEFQADRRTQPMFFDLAQLQ
;
A
#
# COMPACT_ATOMS: atom_id res chain seq x y z
N MET A 1 15.87 -19.43 -1.74
CA MET A 1 14.48 -19.29 -2.23
C MET A 1 14.47 -18.14 -3.21
N ASN A 2 13.95 -18.33 -4.41
CA ASN A 2 13.99 -17.29 -5.45
C ASN A 2 12.63 -16.57 -5.46
N HIS A 3 12.54 -15.45 -4.73
CA HIS A 3 11.36 -14.59 -4.71
C HIS A 3 11.44 -13.58 -5.85
N ARG A 4 10.35 -13.40 -6.59
CA ARG A 4 10.26 -12.46 -7.69
C ARG A 4 8.97 -11.64 -7.59
N VAL A 5 9.09 -10.31 -7.63
CA VAL A 5 7.95 -9.41 -7.80
C VAL A 5 7.76 -9.11 -9.29
N ARG A 6 6.54 -9.22 -9.77
CA ARG A 6 6.16 -8.85 -11.14
C ARG A 6 4.76 -8.26 -11.21
N LYS A 7 4.50 -7.50 -12.27
CA LYS A 7 3.12 -7.06 -12.59
C LYS A 7 2.25 -8.25 -13.00
N LEU A 8 0.99 -8.24 -12.57
CA LEU A 8 -0.06 -9.06 -13.17
C LEU A 8 -0.25 -8.63 -14.63
N GLN A 9 -0.17 -9.58 -15.56
CA GLN A 9 -0.31 -9.30 -16.98
C GLN A 9 -1.78 -9.12 -17.38
N GLU A 10 -2.02 -8.49 -18.51
CA GLU A 10 -3.38 -8.34 -19.06
C GLU A 10 -3.98 -9.69 -19.44
N GLY A 11 -5.21 -9.93 -18.99
CA GLY A 11 -5.89 -11.21 -19.21
C GLY A 11 -5.37 -12.36 -18.36
N GLU A 12 -4.38 -12.11 -17.50
CA GLU A 12 -3.86 -13.14 -16.59
C GLU A 12 -4.83 -13.35 -15.43
N VAL A 13 -5.18 -14.59 -15.19
CA VAL A 13 -5.97 -15.04 -14.04
C VAL A 13 -5.11 -16.01 -13.23
N LEU A 14 -4.94 -15.70 -11.95
CA LEU A 14 -4.27 -16.63 -11.03
C LEU A 14 -5.11 -17.87 -10.81
N LYS A 15 -4.45 -19.04 -10.75
CA LYS A 15 -5.15 -20.32 -10.56
C LYS A 15 -5.59 -20.52 -9.11
N SER A 16 -4.82 -20.03 -8.16
CA SER A 16 -5.11 -20.16 -6.74
C SER A 16 -4.38 -19.08 -5.94
N PHE A 17 -5.03 -18.59 -4.91
CA PHE A 17 -4.46 -17.74 -3.87
C PHE A 17 -5.42 -17.76 -2.67
N ASN A 18 -4.90 -17.90 -1.47
CA ASN A 18 -5.72 -17.85 -0.25
C ASN A 18 -4.99 -17.12 0.87
N CYS A 19 -5.46 -15.93 1.19
CA CYS A 19 -5.00 -15.16 2.36
C CYS A 19 -5.97 -15.24 3.54
N GLY A 20 -7.01 -16.06 3.50
CA GLY A 20 -8.03 -16.16 4.56
C GLY A 20 -9.07 -15.04 4.58
N ASP A 21 -8.97 -14.05 3.68
CA ASP A 21 -9.95 -12.99 3.48
C ASP A 21 -10.60 -13.16 2.11
N ALA A 22 -11.91 -13.37 2.08
CA ALA A 22 -12.64 -13.65 0.84
C ALA A 22 -12.63 -12.46 -0.13
N GLU A 23 -12.71 -11.22 0.36
CA GLU A 23 -12.67 -10.02 -0.46
C GLU A 23 -11.33 -9.85 -1.16
N LEU A 24 -10.23 -10.07 -0.42
CA LEU A 24 -8.88 -10.00 -0.97
C LEU A 24 -8.60 -11.15 -1.95
N ASN A 25 -9.09 -12.36 -1.65
CA ASN A 25 -8.98 -13.50 -2.56
C ASN A 25 -9.75 -13.27 -3.85
N ASP A 26 -11.01 -12.84 -3.77
CA ASP A 26 -11.85 -12.55 -4.93
C ASP A 26 -11.28 -11.43 -5.79
N PHE A 27 -10.72 -10.39 -5.19
CA PHE A 27 -10.08 -9.32 -5.93
C PHE A 27 -8.98 -9.82 -6.87
N ILE A 28 -8.00 -10.57 -6.34
CA ILE A 28 -6.85 -10.99 -7.16
C ILE A 28 -7.22 -12.09 -8.17
N LEU A 29 -8.20 -12.94 -7.82
CA LEU A 29 -8.63 -14.04 -8.69
C LEU A 29 -9.64 -13.61 -9.76
N LYS A 30 -10.40 -12.52 -9.56
CA LYS A 30 -11.54 -12.17 -10.44
C LYS A 30 -11.49 -10.72 -10.94
N ASP A 31 -11.10 -9.76 -10.09
CA ASP A 31 -11.33 -8.34 -10.34
C ASP A 31 -10.09 -7.57 -10.79
N ALA A 32 -8.89 -8.04 -10.46
CA ALA A 32 -7.64 -7.31 -10.67
C ALA A 32 -7.38 -6.94 -12.13
N ASP A 33 -7.73 -7.82 -13.09
CA ASP A 33 -7.59 -7.55 -14.53
C ASP A 33 -8.54 -6.43 -14.98
N ASN A 34 -9.78 -6.42 -14.48
CA ASN A 34 -10.74 -5.35 -14.80
C ASN A 34 -10.29 -4.01 -14.22
N TYR A 35 -9.77 -3.99 -12.98
CA TYR A 35 -9.22 -2.77 -12.37
C TYR A 35 -8.04 -2.21 -13.18
N ARG A 36 -7.20 -3.08 -13.75
CA ARG A 36 -6.13 -2.66 -14.64
C ARG A 36 -6.65 -2.10 -15.96
N LYS A 37 -7.59 -2.79 -16.63
CA LYS A 37 -8.20 -2.35 -17.89
C LYS A 37 -8.93 -1.02 -17.78
N THR A 38 -9.55 -0.78 -16.63
CA THR A 38 -10.24 0.49 -16.34
C THR A 38 -9.33 1.55 -15.70
N LEU A 39 -8.03 1.30 -15.62
CA LEU A 39 -7.00 2.20 -15.09
C LEU A 39 -7.21 2.61 -13.61
N LEU A 40 -7.90 1.79 -12.83
CA LEU A 40 -8.16 2.04 -11.41
C LEU A 40 -6.99 1.65 -10.52
N SER A 41 -6.32 0.52 -10.82
CA SER A 41 -5.12 0.10 -10.11
C SER A 41 -4.30 -0.89 -10.93
N VAL A 42 -3.03 -1.03 -10.53
CA VAL A 42 -2.12 -2.05 -11.07
C VAL A 42 -1.78 -3.03 -9.95
N SER A 43 -1.93 -4.32 -10.21
CA SER A 43 -1.59 -5.39 -9.26
C SER A 43 -0.22 -5.98 -9.56
N TYR A 44 0.48 -6.31 -8.47
CA TYR A 44 1.80 -6.95 -8.49
C TYR A 44 1.73 -8.23 -7.66
N ILE A 45 2.44 -9.24 -8.10
CA ILE A 45 2.47 -10.56 -7.47
C ILE A 45 3.90 -10.85 -7.01
N LEU A 46 4.04 -11.33 -5.79
CA LEU A 46 5.26 -11.96 -5.29
C LEU A 46 5.13 -13.47 -5.48
N GLU A 47 6.07 -14.05 -6.19
CA GLU A 47 6.13 -15.48 -6.45
C GLU A 47 7.32 -16.15 -5.78
N GLU A 48 7.11 -17.35 -5.31
CA GLU A 48 8.18 -18.31 -4.98
C GLU A 48 8.20 -19.40 -6.07
N GLY A 49 9.21 -19.35 -6.94
CA GLY A 49 9.18 -20.14 -8.18
C GLY A 49 8.06 -19.63 -9.11
N SER A 50 7.01 -20.44 -9.30
CA SER A 50 5.80 -20.07 -10.09
C SER A 50 4.54 -19.97 -9.23
N THR A 51 4.68 -20.05 -7.90
CA THR A 51 3.56 -20.04 -6.97
C THR A 51 3.37 -18.62 -6.42
N PRO A 52 2.20 -17.99 -6.61
CA PRO A 52 1.89 -16.72 -5.97
C PRO A 52 1.81 -16.89 -4.45
N ILE A 53 2.62 -16.13 -3.71
CA ILE A 53 2.67 -16.15 -2.24
C ILE A 53 2.23 -14.86 -1.59
N ALA A 54 2.17 -13.78 -2.34
CA ALA A 54 1.62 -12.50 -1.91
C ALA A 54 1.22 -11.65 -3.11
N TYR A 55 0.40 -10.64 -2.89
CA TYR A 55 0.15 -9.61 -3.88
C TYR A 55 -0.14 -8.25 -3.24
N PHE A 56 0.00 -7.20 -4.03
CA PHE A 56 -0.45 -5.86 -3.69
C PHE A 56 -0.97 -5.13 -4.93
N SER A 57 -1.82 -4.14 -4.73
CA SER A 57 -2.28 -3.24 -5.79
C SER A 57 -1.91 -1.79 -5.48
N LEU A 58 -1.51 -1.05 -6.50
CA LEU A 58 -1.16 0.36 -6.40
C LEU A 58 -2.09 1.21 -7.26
N SER A 59 -2.45 2.38 -6.74
CA SER A 59 -3.16 3.44 -7.45
C SER A 59 -2.64 4.81 -7.04
N ASN A 60 -2.86 5.83 -7.89
CA ASN A 60 -2.54 7.20 -7.52
C ASN A 60 -3.43 7.68 -6.37
N ASP A 61 -2.85 8.49 -5.48
CA ASP A 61 -3.55 9.11 -4.35
C ASP A 61 -2.94 10.48 -4.03
N SER A 62 -3.49 11.15 -3.06
CA SER A 62 -2.91 12.34 -2.45
C SER A 62 -3.11 12.31 -0.94
N LEU A 63 -2.12 12.78 -0.19
CA LEU A 63 -2.27 13.08 1.22
C LEU A 63 -2.67 14.54 1.36
N SER A 64 -3.95 14.80 1.64
CA SER A 64 -4.52 16.15 1.67
C SER A 64 -4.92 16.58 3.07
N CYS A 65 -4.98 17.90 3.27
CA CYS A 65 -5.42 18.52 4.54
C CYS A 65 -6.81 18.04 4.96
N GLU A 66 -7.70 17.76 4.02
CA GLU A 66 -9.07 17.31 4.27
C GLU A 66 -9.15 15.91 4.90
N LYS A 67 -8.14 15.06 4.69
CA LYS A 67 -8.06 13.73 5.30
C LYS A 67 -7.79 13.76 6.81
N PHE A 68 -7.27 14.88 7.32
CA PHE A 68 -6.95 15.06 8.74
C PHE A 68 -8.11 15.72 9.48
N GLU A 69 -8.64 15.07 10.50
CA GLU A 69 -9.63 15.65 11.43
C GLU A 69 -9.01 16.81 12.21
N ASN A 70 -7.77 16.62 12.68
CA ASN A 70 -7.01 17.66 13.34
C ASN A 70 -6.08 18.37 12.34
N LYS A 71 -6.48 19.56 11.90
CA LYS A 71 -5.69 20.40 10.98
C LYS A 71 -4.30 20.78 11.50
N SER A 72 -4.11 20.83 12.81
CA SER A 72 -2.79 21.10 13.40
C SER A 72 -1.79 19.98 13.13
N THR A 73 -2.26 18.74 13.03
CA THR A 73 -1.43 17.56 12.66
C THR A 73 -0.93 17.69 11.22
N PHE A 74 -1.80 18.03 10.28
CA PHE A 74 -1.39 18.31 8.90
C PHE A 74 -0.43 19.50 8.80
N ASN A 75 -0.70 20.58 9.53
CA ASN A 75 0.16 21.77 9.54
C ASN A 75 1.55 21.47 10.12
N ARG A 76 1.65 20.57 11.10
CA ARG A 76 2.93 20.10 11.66
C ARG A 76 3.70 19.25 10.65
N LEU A 77 3.03 18.35 9.92
CA LEU A 77 3.61 17.61 8.81
C LEU A 77 4.10 18.58 7.73
N ASN A 78 3.25 19.52 7.31
CA ASN A 78 3.54 20.51 6.27
C ASN A 78 4.77 21.38 6.60
N ARG A 79 5.00 21.72 7.88
CA ARG A 79 6.20 22.45 8.31
C ARG A 79 7.50 21.67 8.20
N ARG A 80 7.43 20.32 8.22
CA ARG A 80 8.59 19.44 8.02
C ARG A 80 8.98 19.29 6.55
N LEU A 81 8.06 19.61 5.65
CA LEU A 81 8.32 19.55 4.22
C LEU A 81 9.08 20.81 3.80
N ASN A 82 10.28 20.61 3.28
CA ASN A 82 11.19 21.70 2.92
C ASN A 82 10.80 22.30 1.55
N ASN A 83 9.63 22.93 1.47
CA ASN A 83 9.12 23.58 0.28
C ASN A 83 8.76 25.04 0.57
N ALA A 84 9.17 25.94 -0.31
CA ALA A 84 8.89 27.37 -0.20
C ALA A 84 7.39 27.70 -0.29
N LYS A 85 6.61 26.85 -0.98
CA LYS A 85 5.17 26.97 -1.14
C LYS A 85 4.48 25.80 -0.43
N ARG A 86 3.77 26.10 0.66
CA ARG A 86 2.95 25.12 1.37
C ARG A 86 1.81 24.64 0.49
N MET A 87 1.67 23.34 0.36
CA MET A 87 0.62 22.69 -0.42
C MET A 87 -0.50 22.21 0.51
N ARG A 88 -1.72 22.16 -0.02
CA ARG A 88 -2.86 21.55 0.70
C ARG A 88 -2.95 20.05 0.51
N GLN A 89 -2.28 19.54 -0.51
CA GLN A 89 -2.20 18.11 -0.83
C GLN A 89 -0.83 17.78 -1.43
N TYR A 90 -0.37 16.57 -1.17
CA TYR A 90 0.91 16.04 -1.64
C TYR A 90 0.69 14.76 -2.43
N PRO A 91 1.51 14.51 -3.47
CA PRO A 91 1.39 13.29 -4.26
C PRO A 91 1.67 12.07 -3.39
N ALA A 92 0.84 11.05 -3.54
CA ALA A 92 0.95 9.80 -2.83
C ALA A 92 0.63 8.61 -3.74
N MET A 93 1.14 7.44 -3.35
CA MET A 93 0.76 6.15 -3.91
C MET A 93 -0.06 5.38 -2.88
N LYS A 94 -1.25 4.92 -3.25
CA LYS A 94 -2.09 4.12 -2.38
C LYS A 94 -1.82 2.63 -2.58
N ILE A 95 -1.55 1.92 -1.49
CA ILE A 95 -1.68 0.47 -1.45
C ILE A 95 -3.15 0.16 -1.24
N GLY A 96 -3.85 -0.18 -2.33
CA GLY A 96 -5.29 -0.45 -2.30
C GLY A 96 -5.63 -1.85 -1.79
N ARG A 97 -4.75 -2.82 -2.06
CA ARG A 97 -4.83 -4.21 -1.60
C ARG A 97 -3.44 -4.69 -1.21
N PHE A 98 -3.38 -5.49 -0.16
CA PHE A 98 -2.13 -6.10 0.30
C PHE A 98 -2.45 -7.41 1.01
N ALA A 99 -1.98 -8.52 0.47
CA ALA A 99 -2.32 -9.84 1.00
C ALA A 99 -1.14 -10.80 0.91
N ILE A 100 -1.01 -11.64 1.94
CA ILE A 100 -0.01 -12.70 2.05
C ILE A 100 -0.73 -14.03 2.14
N ASP A 101 -0.36 -14.99 1.30
CA ASP A 101 -0.92 -16.33 1.33
C ASP A 101 -0.69 -17.00 2.70
N GLU A 102 -1.69 -17.74 3.18
CA GLU A 102 -1.64 -18.35 4.51
C GLU A 102 -0.46 -19.30 4.69
N SER A 103 -0.02 -19.98 3.63
CA SER A 103 1.09 -20.94 3.65
C SER A 103 2.44 -20.30 4.03
N VAL A 104 2.59 -18.99 3.84
CA VAL A 104 3.84 -18.27 4.10
C VAL A 104 3.70 -17.16 5.16
N ARG A 105 2.58 -17.08 5.87
CA ARG A 105 2.38 -16.12 6.95
C ARG A 105 3.43 -16.24 8.05
N LYS A 106 3.64 -15.13 8.78
CA LYS A 106 4.58 -15.01 9.92
C LYS A 106 6.06 -15.27 9.58
N LYS A 107 6.42 -15.33 8.31
CA LYS A 107 7.82 -15.50 7.84
C LYS A 107 8.50 -14.16 7.49
N GLY A 108 7.93 -13.01 7.88
CA GLY A 108 8.47 -11.70 7.55
C GLY A 108 8.21 -11.22 6.11
N ILE A 109 7.52 -12.03 5.29
CA ILE A 109 7.25 -11.74 3.86
C ILE A 109 6.51 -10.40 3.70
N GLY A 110 5.54 -10.09 4.55
CA GLY A 110 4.79 -8.83 4.48
C GLY A 110 5.67 -7.61 4.66
N SER A 111 6.56 -7.60 5.65
CA SER A 111 7.49 -6.48 5.88
C SER A 111 8.48 -6.35 4.74
N ALA A 112 9.06 -7.44 4.27
CA ALA A 112 9.96 -7.44 3.11
C ALA A 112 9.27 -6.90 1.85
N LEU A 113 8.00 -7.26 1.61
CA LEU A 113 7.23 -6.77 0.48
C LEU A 113 6.93 -5.28 0.60
N LEU A 114 6.60 -4.76 1.81
CA LEU A 114 6.45 -3.33 2.04
C LEU A 114 7.75 -2.57 1.77
N ASP A 115 8.91 -3.12 2.16
CA ASP A 115 10.19 -2.50 1.89
C ASP A 115 10.48 -2.47 0.38
N ILE A 116 10.18 -3.53 -0.36
CA ILE A 116 10.28 -3.54 -1.83
C ILE A 116 9.44 -2.42 -2.43
N ILE A 117 8.19 -2.23 -1.99
CA ILE A 117 7.31 -1.16 -2.47
C ILE A 117 7.93 0.21 -2.19
N LYS A 118 8.36 0.46 -0.95
CA LYS A 118 8.95 1.74 -0.53
C LYS A 118 10.19 2.08 -1.36
N TYR A 119 11.15 1.15 -1.46
CA TYR A 119 12.38 1.39 -2.19
C TYR A 119 12.15 1.55 -3.69
N SER A 120 11.23 0.78 -4.30
CA SER A 120 10.92 0.94 -5.73
C SER A 120 10.38 2.33 -6.09
N LEU A 121 9.66 2.97 -5.16
CA LEU A 121 9.12 4.33 -5.37
C LEU A 121 10.18 5.43 -5.19
N VAL A 122 11.29 5.13 -4.51
CA VAL A 122 12.39 6.08 -4.26
C VAL A 122 13.52 5.92 -5.28
N GLU A 123 13.88 4.67 -5.62
CA GLU A 123 15.03 4.36 -6.48
C GLU A 123 14.74 4.55 -7.97
N ASP A 124 13.52 4.23 -8.42
CA ASP A 124 13.09 4.40 -9.82
C ASP A 124 11.74 5.15 -9.90
N PRO A 125 11.70 6.45 -9.54
CA PRO A 125 10.46 7.19 -9.50
C PRO A 125 9.96 7.50 -10.91
N GLN A 126 8.82 6.93 -11.30
CA GLN A 126 8.15 7.26 -12.57
C GLN A 126 7.44 8.63 -12.51
N SER A 127 7.15 9.11 -11.32
CA SER A 127 6.57 10.45 -11.04
C SER A 127 6.85 10.84 -9.60
N GLY A 128 6.65 12.13 -9.26
CA GLY A 128 6.76 12.58 -7.88
C GLY A 128 5.78 11.83 -6.97
N CYS A 129 6.30 11.16 -5.95
CA CYS A 129 5.53 10.47 -4.92
C CYS A 129 6.18 10.75 -3.56
N ARG A 130 5.49 11.49 -2.70
CA ARG A 130 6.01 11.83 -1.37
C ARG A 130 5.60 10.83 -0.31
N PHE A 131 4.39 10.31 -0.39
CA PHE A 131 3.82 9.44 0.62
C PHE A 131 3.30 8.13 0.04
N ILE A 132 3.29 7.09 0.86
CA ILE A 132 2.47 5.90 0.63
C ILE A 132 1.27 6.01 1.57
N THR A 133 0.07 5.75 1.07
CA THR A 133 -1.17 5.71 1.86
C THR A 133 -1.76 4.31 1.87
N VAL A 134 -2.48 3.99 2.93
CA VAL A 134 -3.22 2.73 3.06
C VAL A 134 -4.44 2.95 3.96
N ASP A 135 -5.53 2.26 3.68
CA ASP A 135 -6.66 2.10 4.58
C ASP A 135 -6.49 0.73 5.26
N ALA A 136 -5.82 0.71 6.41
CA ALA A 136 -5.49 -0.52 7.13
C ALA A 136 -6.71 -1.07 7.85
N TYR A 137 -6.99 -2.37 7.71
CA TYR A 137 -7.94 -3.04 8.62
C TYR A 137 -7.49 -2.88 10.06
N ASN A 138 -8.45 -2.84 10.99
CA ASN A 138 -8.16 -2.58 12.41
C ASN A 138 -7.14 -3.57 13.01
N ASP A 139 -7.20 -4.84 12.62
CA ASP A 139 -6.25 -5.88 13.04
C ASP A 139 -4.88 -5.80 12.35
N ALA A 140 -4.78 -5.06 11.24
CA ALA A 140 -3.55 -4.83 10.50
C ALA A 140 -2.82 -3.53 10.89
N VAL A 141 -3.43 -2.63 11.67
CA VAL A 141 -2.83 -1.36 12.09
C VAL A 141 -1.45 -1.57 12.71
N GLY A 142 -1.33 -2.47 13.67
CA GLY A 142 -0.05 -2.77 14.33
C GLY A 142 1.02 -3.33 13.37
N PHE A 143 0.63 -4.02 12.30
CA PHE A 143 1.57 -4.44 11.25
C PHE A 143 2.13 -3.23 10.50
N TYR A 144 1.29 -2.29 10.08
CA TYR A 144 1.73 -1.08 9.39
C TYR A 144 2.55 -0.15 10.28
N GLU A 145 2.18 0.00 11.56
CA GLU A 145 2.96 0.78 12.54
C GLU A 145 4.39 0.24 12.70
N ARG A 146 4.55 -1.07 12.85
CA ARG A 146 5.88 -1.71 12.92
C ARG A 146 6.71 -1.53 11.64
N ASN A 147 6.06 -1.22 10.53
CA ASN A 147 6.69 -0.91 9.24
C ASN A 147 6.79 0.61 8.98
N GLY A 148 6.64 1.44 10.02
CA GLY A 148 6.89 2.88 9.97
C GLY A 148 5.74 3.73 9.43
N PHE A 149 4.57 3.14 9.20
CA PHE A 149 3.36 3.92 8.88
C PHE A 149 2.81 4.57 10.14
N VAL A 150 2.20 5.73 9.97
CA VAL A 150 1.53 6.46 11.04
C VAL A 150 0.06 6.71 10.70
N MET A 151 -0.76 6.78 11.73
CA MET A 151 -2.17 7.08 11.61
C MET A 151 -2.37 8.51 11.09
N VAL A 152 -3.34 8.71 10.19
CA VAL A 152 -3.78 10.04 9.76
C VAL A 152 -4.59 10.73 10.87
N ASN A 153 -5.44 9.96 11.54
CA ASN A 153 -6.31 10.40 12.63
C ASN A 153 -6.17 9.48 13.84
N GLU A 154 -6.81 9.83 14.96
CA GLU A 154 -6.91 8.92 16.09
C GLU A 154 -7.68 7.65 15.70
N PHE A 155 -7.37 6.53 16.37
CA PHE A 155 -8.01 5.24 16.10
C PHE A 155 -9.53 5.31 16.37
N GLN A 156 -10.32 4.89 15.40
CA GLN A 156 -11.79 4.89 15.49
C GLN A 156 -12.29 3.44 15.38
N ALA A 157 -12.70 2.88 16.52
CA ALA A 157 -13.09 1.48 16.63
C ALA A 157 -14.37 1.13 15.83
N ASP A 158 -15.21 2.12 15.55
CA ASP A 158 -16.43 1.99 14.75
C ASP A 158 -16.18 1.94 13.24
N ARG A 159 -14.98 2.30 12.80
CA ARG A 159 -14.56 2.16 11.39
C ARG A 159 -13.92 0.80 11.14
N ARG A 160 -14.19 0.21 9.99
CA ARG A 160 -13.58 -1.04 9.53
C ARG A 160 -12.09 -0.89 9.22
N THR A 161 -11.69 0.30 8.75
CA THR A 161 -10.32 0.61 8.35
C THR A 161 -9.87 1.94 8.92
N GLN A 162 -8.56 2.06 9.11
CA GLN A 162 -7.90 3.26 9.60
C GLN A 162 -6.98 3.82 8.50
N PRO A 163 -7.10 5.10 8.12
CA PRO A 163 -6.19 5.71 7.16
C PRO A 163 -4.82 5.91 7.79
N MET A 164 -3.79 5.42 7.10
CA MET A 164 -2.39 5.52 7.51
C MET A 164 -1.52 6.00 6.35
N PHE A 165 -0.35 6.55 6.65
CA PHE A 165 0.62 6.95 5.65
C PHE A 165 2.07 6.67 6.08
N PHE A 166 2.95 6.56 5.09
CA PHE A 166 4.40 6.49 5.24
C PHE A 166 5.06 7.63 4.47
N ASP A 167 6.02 8.33 5.07
CA ASP A 167 6.77 9.39 4.43
C ASP A 167 8.04 8.83 3.78
N LEU A 168 8.07 8.77 2.45
CA LEU A 168 9.17 8.19 1.67
C LEU A 168 10.50 8.95 1.84
N ALA A 169 10.48 10.22 2.25
CA ALA A 169 11.72 10.95 2.54
C ALA A 169 12.51 10.39 3.72
N GLN A 170 11.93 9.52 4.55
CA GLN A 170 12.66 8.82 5.61
C GLN A 170 13.70 7.83 5.05
N LEU A 171 13.64 7.49 3.75
CA LEU A 171 14.53 6.54 3.09
C LEU A 171 15.67 7.20 2.32
N GLN A 172 15.72 8.55 2.29
CA GLN A 172 16.74 9.34 1.56
C GLN A 172 17.95 9.70 2.41
#